data_9b3b1db3a4aa8fe5d8f3f69793cc19ab
#
_entry.id   9b3b1db3a4aa8fe5d8f3f69793cc19ab
#
_cell.length_a   1.000
_cell.length_b   1.000
_cell.length_c   1.000
_cell.angle_alpha   90.00
_cell.angle_beta   90.00
_cell.angle_gamma   90.00
#
_symmetry.space_group_name_H-M   'P 1'
#
loop_
_entity.id
_entity.type
_entity.pdbx_description
1 polymer ?
#
loop_
_entity_poly.entity_id
_entity_poly.type
_entity_poly.pdbx_seq_one_letter_code
_entity_poly.pdbx_strand_id
1 'polypeptide(L)'
;MLKDFLICLITAYVLEDGTIKVQPLDDYYATGVSHDITKYVDVSKGTVSPPLPYKEVQLTYADFKTYTASLYSSINGSEFGEINYRGENPDEWVGGKYSIVLPFQKMMYNRIRDLDDSSNTTCQVGWYVDEGQKPYKGKPLLHYAYRRFLGTGIAFSISPGIYSNLQTYYIPMNSEDIFALGQSLNFYPETDEYPGIVNTNTLFENYYKDYFKDLFENKQRLSKITALLPLSILLNYTLADRFIVNGVSYKINSINSNLQTGESSIELLNEV
;
A
#
# COMPACT_ATOMS: atom_id res chain seq x y z
N MET A 1 -5.19 12.90 9.03
CA MET A 1 -5.63 12.69 7.62
C MET A 1 -4.45 12.51 6.66
N LEU A 2 -3.53 13.49 6.50
CA LEU A 2 -2.38 13.31 5.60
C LEU A 2 -1.42 12.19 6.07
N LYS A 3 -1.16 12.10 7.39
CA LYS A 3 -0.30 11.08 7.99
C LYS A 3 -0.85 9.65 7.78
N ASP A 4 -2.15 9.50 7.72
CA ASP A 4 -2.82 8.20 7.56
C ASP A 4 -2.81 7.73 6.10
N PHE A 5 -2.78 8.67 5.14
CA PHE A 5 -2.52 8.39 3.73
C PHE A 5 -1.05 8.01 3.45
N LEU A 6 -0.11 8.58 4.21
CA LEU A 6 1.33 8.29 4.07
C LEU A 6 1.72 6.87 4.50
N ILE A 7 0.85 6.17 5.24
CA ILE A 7 1.02 4.76 5.57
C ILE A 7 0.90 3.85 4.32
N CYS A 8 0.33 4.36 3.24
CA CYS A 8 0.14 3.64 1.98
C CYS A 8 1.32 3.74 1.01
N LEU A 9 2.59 3.74 1.48
CA LEU A 9 3.79 3.91 0.64
C LEU A 9 3.68 5.09 -0.33
N ILE A 10 3.09 6.17 0.13
CA ILE A 10 2.96 7.44 -0.56
C ILE A 10 3.95 8.40 0.07
N THR A 11 4.71 9.11 -0.75
CA THR A 11 5.53 10.24 -0.30
C THR A 11 4.81 11.56 -0.56
N ALA A 12 5.03 12.52 0.35
CA ALA A 12 4.59 13.89 0.16
C ALA A 12 5.77 14.83 0.41
N TYR A 13 6.01 15.73 -0.51
CA TYR A 13 7.09 16.71 -0.41
C TYR A 13 6.65 18.06 -0.99
N VAL A 14 7.36 19.11 -0.57
CA VAL A 14 7.08 20.48 -1.01
C VAL A 14 8.05 20.82 -2.13
N LEU A 15 7.51 21.26 -3.26
CA LEU A 15 8.30 21.80 -4.37
C LEU A 15 8.78 23.22 -4.08
N GLU A 16 9.75 23.73 -4.85
CA GLU A 16 10.30 25.09 -4.68
C GLU A 16 9.25 26.19 -4.79
N ASP A 17 8.17 25.95 -5.56
CA ASP A 17 7.03 26.88 -5.70
C ASP A 17 6.04 26.81 -4.54
N GLY A 18 6.29 25.99 -3.52
CA GLY A 18 5.42 25.78 -2.37
C GLY A 18 4.30 24.76 -2.61
N THR A 19 4.20 24.16 -3.79
CA THR A 19 3.20 23.13 -4.08
C THR A 19 3.53 21.83 -3.34
N ILE A 20 2.53 21.22 -2.71
CA ILE A 20 2.67 19.89 -2.08
C ILE A 20 2.39 18.83 -3.13
N LYS A 21 3.40 18.04 -3.48
CA LYS A 21 3.26 16.88 -4.35
C LYS A 21 3.11 15.62 -3.51
N VAL A 22 2.08 14.82 -3.84
CA VAL A 22 1.81 13.51 -3.22
C VAL A 22 1.82 12.47 -4.33
N GLN A 23 2.63 11.42 -4.19
CA GLN A 23 2.76 10.39 -5.22
C GLN A 23 3.17 9.05 -4.59
N PRO A 24 2.98 7.91 -5.29
CA PRO A 24 3.50 6.62 -4.89
C PRO A 24 5.02 6.67 -4.66
N LEU A 25 5.51 5.86 -3.73
CA LEU A 25 6.93 5.86 -3.37
C LEU A 25 7.82 5.41 -4.53
N ASP A 26 7.34 4.44 -5.33
CA ASP A 26 8.08 3.95 -6.49
C ASP A 26 8.23 5.03 -7.56
N ASP A 27 7.18 5.81 -7.84
CA ASP A 27 7.25 6.96 -8.74
C ASP A 27 8.22 8.02 -8.24
N TYR A 28 8.28 8.23 -6.92
CA TYR A 28 9.24 9.14 -6.31
C TYR A 28 10.68 8.67 -6.53
N TYR A 29 10.96 7.39 -6.23
CA TYR A 29 12.30 6.83 -6.42
C TYR A 29 12.72 6.76 -7.89
N ALA A 30 11.79 6.66 -8.83
CA ALA A 30 12.07 6.67 -10.26
C ALA A 30 12.59 8.06 -10.76
N THR A 31 12.38 9.14 -10.00
CA THR A 31 12.84 10.48 -10.36
C THR A 31 14.29 10.77 -9.95
N GLY A 32 14.89 9.91 -9.13
CA GLY A 32 16.21 10.12 -8.56
C GLY A 32 17.35 10.03 -9.58
N VAL A 33 18.44 10.73 -9.31
CA VAL A 33 19.68 10.65 -10.07
C VAL A 33 20.76 9.94 -9.28
N SER A 34 21.79 9.43 -9.97
CA SER A 34 22.88 8.71 -9.33
C SER A 34 24.09 9.59 -9.09
N HIS A 35 24.66 9.54 -7.89
CA HIS A 35 25.86 10.27 -7.50
C HIS A 35 26.96 9.29 -7.09
N ASP A 36 28.10 9.30 -7.78
CA ASP A 36 29.26 8.52 -7.36
C ASP A 36 29.99 9.22 -6.21
N ILE A 37 29.87 8.64 -5.02
CA ILE A 37 30.48 9.16 -3.80
C ILE A 37 31.71 8.35 -3.35
N THR A 38 32.15 7.36 -4.13
CA THR A 38 33.23 6.42 -3.76
C THR A 38 34.46 7.12 -3.16
N LYS A 39 34.91 8.20 -3.77
CA LYS A 39 36.13 8.94 -3.34
C LYS A 39 35.95 9.74 -2.04
N TYR A 40 34.71 9.88 -1.58
CA TYR A 40 34.41 10.67 -0.37
C TYR A 40 34.16 9.80 0.85
N VAL A 41 34.01 8.45 0.67
CA VAL A 41 33.69 7.51 1.75
C VAL A 41 34.92 7.19 2.59
N ASP A 42 34.77 7.27 3.90
CA ASP A 42 35.74 6.76 4.86
C ASP A 42 35.53 5.25 5.07
N VAL A 43 36.30 4.46 4.37
CA VAL A 43 36.18 2.98 4.42
C VAL A 43 36.52 2.38 5.80
N SER A 44 37.15 3.14 6.69
CA SER A 44 37.53 2.65 8.02
C SER A 44 36.38 2.73 9.02
N LYS A 45 35.32 3.46 8.72
CA LYS A 45 34.18 3.73 9.61
C LYS A 45 32.85 3.12 9.10
N GLY A 46 32.93 2.07 8.30
CA GLY A 46 31.75 1.40 7.77
C GLY A 46 31.24 0.28 8.68
N THR A 47 29.91 0.14 8.81
CA THR A 47 29.27 -1.02 9.41
C THR A 47 28.16 -1.53 8.49
N VAL A 48 27.95 -2.85 8.49
CA VAL A 48 26.91 -3.50 7.70
C VAL A 48 26.03 -4.33 8.64
N SER A 49 24.73 -4.18 8.53
CA SER A 49 23.73 -4.89 9.34
C SER A 49 22.57 -5.39 8.48
N PRO A 50 21.79 -6.37 8.96
CA PRO A 50 20.51 -6.66 8.33
C PRO A 50 19.60 -5.43 8.31
N PRO A 51 18.79 -5.21 7.25
CA PRO A 51 18.01 -3.98 7.12
C PRO A 51 16.88 -3.89 8.14
N LEU A 52 16.20 -5.01 8.44
CA LEU A 52 15.06 -5.03 9.34
C LEU A 52 15.05 -6.26 10.26
N PRO A 53 14.61 -6.07 11.53
CA PRO A 53 14.49 -7.18 12.48
C PRO A 53 13.13 -7.91 12.36
N TYR A 54 12.55 -8.00 11.17
CA TYR A 54 11.21 -8.55 10.96
C TYR A 54 11.27 -9.71 9.97
N LYS A 55 10.51 -10.77 10.25
CA LYS A 55 10.31 -11.93 9.36
C LYS A 55 8.97 -11.90 8.63
N GLU A 56 8.09 -11.00 9.02
CA GLU A 56 6.73 -10.92 8.50
C GLU A 56 6.24 -9.47 8.51
N VAL A 57 5.60 -9.07 7.42
CA VAL A 57 4.84 -7.83 7.33
C VAL A 57 3.37 -8.14 7.18
N GLN A 58 2.56 -7.55 8.05
CA GLN A 58 1.12 -7.60 7.95
C GLN A 58 0.59 -6.25 7.50
N LEU A 59 -0.19 -6.26 6.44
CA LEU A 59 -0.98 -5.10 6.00
C LEU A 59 -2.44 -5.43 6.24
N THR A 60 -3.11 -4.61 7.04
CA THR A 60 -4.50 -4.83 7.42
C THR A 60 -5.26 -3.52 7.57
N TYR A 61 -6.55 -3.62 7.57
CA TYR A 61 -7.46 -2.52 7.90
C TYR A 61 -7.72 -2.44 9.41
N ALA A 62 -8.29 -1.34 9.87
CA ALA A 62 -8.72 -1.23 11.27
C ALA A 62 -9.75 -2.32 11.60
N ASP A 63 -9.68 -2.82 12.84
CA ASP A 63 -10.57 -3.86 13.38
C ASP A 63 -12.04 -3.64 13.01
N PHE A 64 -12.70 -4.71 12.60
CA PHE A 64 -13.96 -4.65 11.92
C PHE A 64 -14.77 -5.93 12.23
N LYS A 65 -15.91 -5.75 12.89
CA LYS A 65 -16.73 -6.83 13.46
C LYS A 65 -18.14 -6.85 12.88
N THR A 66 -18.25 -6.78 11.56
CA THR A 66 -19.53 -7.07 10.93
C THR A 66 -19.78 -8.57 10.88
N TYR A 67 -21.05 -8.96 10.77
CA TYR A 67 -21.45 -10.37 10.70
C TYR A 67 -20.70 -11.14 9.61
N THR A 68 -20.63 -10.58 8.40
CA THR A 68 -19.93 -11.23 7.27
C THR A 68 -18.42 -11.29 7.47
N ALA A 69 -17.80 -10.26 8.08
CA ALA A 69 -16.37 -10.27 8.37
C ALA A 69 -16.03 -11.32 9.43
N SER A 70 -16.81 -11.41 10.51
CA SER A 70 -16.62 -12.43 11.54
C SER A 70 -16.80 -13.84 10.96
N LEU A 71 -17.77 -14.04 10.10
CA LEU A 71 -17.99 -15.32 9.41
C LEU A 71 -16.79 -15.67 8.50
N TYR A 72 -16.32 -14.71 7.70
CA TYR A 72 -15.14 -14.89 6.85
C TYR A 72 -13.91 -15.28 7.68
N SER A 73 -13.62 -14.54 8.75
CA SER A 73 -12.50 -14.79 9.62
C SER A 73 -12.58 -16.18 10.29
N SER A 74 -13.78 -16.61 10.71
CA SER A 74 -13.99 -17.92 11.31
C SER A 74 -13.75 -19.08 10.34
N ILE A 75 -14.04 -18.88 9.05
CA ILE A 75 -13.87 -19.91 8.00
C ILE A 75 -12.43 -19.94 7.48
N ASN A 76 -11.83 -18.77 7.24
CA ASN A 76 -10.54 -18.64 6.55
C ASN A 76 -9.35 -18.48 7.51
N GLY A 77 -9.59 -18.19 8.79
CA GLY A 77 -8.52 -17.94 9.77
C GLY A 77 -7.73 -16.65 9.53
N SER A 78 -8.26 -15.73 8.70
CA SER A 78 -7.66 -14.46 8.35
C SER A 78 -8.74 -13.39 8.19
N GLU A 79 -8.38 -12.12 8.36
CA GLU A 79 -9.30 -11.01 8.13
C GLU A 79 -9.48 -10.75 6.63
N PHE A 80 -10.70 -10.36 6.23
CA PHE A 80 -10.98 -10.06 4.83
C PHE A 80 -10.12 -8.89 4.33
N GLY A 81 -9.36 -9.14 3.26
CA GLY A 81 -8.54 -8.13 2.61
C GLY A 81 -7.16 -7.89 3.23
N GLU A 82 -6.80 -8.58 4.31
CA GLU A 82 -5.46 -8.51 4.87
C GLU A 82 -4.44 -9.37 4.11
N ILE A 83 -3.16 -9.04 4.27
CA ILE A 83 -2.06 -9.91 3.85
C ILE A 83 -1.02 -10.04 4.95
N ASN A 84 -0.45 -11.25 5.06
CA ASN A 84 0.72 -11.55 5.85
C ASN A 84 1.84 -11.96 4.90
N TYR A 85 2.72 -11.02 4.56
CA TYR A 85 3.82 -11.25 3.64
C TYR A 85 5.08 -11.71 4.37
N ARG A 86 5.67 -12.81 3.90
CA ARG A 86 6.86 -13.43 4.50
C ARG A 86 8.05 -13.52 3.55
N GLY A 87 8.00 -12.86 2.40
CA GLY A 87 9.01 -13.03 1.36
C GLY A 87 8.92 -14.39 0.64
N GLU A 88 9.82 -14.61 -0.28
CA GLU A 88 9.85 -15.85 -1.08
C GLU A 88 10.49 -17.02 -0.31
N ASN A 89 11.36 -16.73 0.67
CA ASN A 89 12.07 -17.71 1.49
C ASN A 89 11.82 -17.48 2.99
N PRO A 90 10.62 -17.79 3.49
CA PRO A 90 10.20 -17.41 4.85
C PRO A 90 11.06 -18.02 5.97
N ASP A 91 11.72 -19.15 5.70
CA ASP A 91 12.55 -19.85 6.71
C ASP A 91 13.92 -19.19 6.93
N GLU A 92 14.35 -18.33 6.01
CA GLU A 92 15.62 -17.60 6.11
C GLU A 92 15.50 -16.30 6.93
N TRP A 93 14.31 -15.96 7.36
CA TRP A 93 13.99 -14.69 8.02
C TRP A 93 13.91 -14.87 9.53
N VAL A 94 14.66 -14.03 10.23
CA VAL A 94 14.70 -14.01 11.69
C VAL A 94 14.12 -12.70 12.18
N GLY A 95 13.26 -12.75 13.19
CA GLY A 95 12.75 -11.54 13.82
C GLY A 95 11.25 -11.58 14.12
N GLY A 96 10.69 -10.41 14.38
CA GLY A 96 9.30 -10.23 14.74
C GLY A 96 8.38 -10.05 13.52
N LYS A 97 7.15 -9.63 13.82
CA LYS A 97 6.14 -9.22 12.84
C LYS A 97 6.03 -7.70 12.84
N TYR A 98 6.03 -7.10 11.69
CA TYR A 98 5.73 -5.68 11.51
C TYR A 98 4.31 -5.53 10.97
N SER A 99 3.44 -4.80 11.68
CA SER A 99 2.05 -4.62 11.29
C SER A 99 1.77 -3.17 10.91
N ILE A 100 1.24 -2.98 9.72
CA ILE A 100 0.71 -1.70 9.24
C ILE A 100 -0.81 -1.81 9.22
N VAL A 101 -1.46 -1.00 10.05
CA VAL A 101 -2.92 -0.97 10.17
C VAL A 101 -3.43 0.31 9.57
N LEU A 102 -4.23 0.23 8.52
CA LEU A 102 -4.90 1.39 7.94
C LEU A 102 -5.98 1.93 8.89
N PRO A 103 -6.20 3.25 8.95
CA PRO A 103 -7.19 3.87 9.82
C PRO A 103 -8.64 3.65 9.37
N PHE A 104 -8.82 3.02 8.21
CA PHE A 104 -10.11 2.72 7.62
C PHE A 104 -10.55 1.31 8.00
N GLN A 105 -11.86 1.10 8.10
CA GLN A 105 -12.42 -0.23 8.16
C GLN A 105 -12.73 -0.74 6.76
N LYS A 106 -12.79 -2.06 6.64
CA LYS A 106 -13.08 -2.74 5.39
C LYS A 106 -14.37 -3.52 5.52
N MET A 107 -15.33 -3.26 4.64
CA MET A 107 -16.51 -4.09 4.52
C MET A 107 -16.21 -5.27 3.61
N MET A 108 -16.61 -6.46 4.01
CA MET A 108 -16.61 -7.59 3.10
C MET A 108 -17.72 -7.42 2.08
N TYR A 109 -17.34 -7.51 0.81
CA TYR A 109 -18.26 -7.46 -0.32
C TYR A 109 -18.35 -8.81 -1.01
N ASN A 110 -19.59 -9.24 -1.28
CA ASN A 110 -19.87 -10.38 -2.13
C ASN A 110 -20.29 -9.90 -3.52
N ARG A 111 -19.91 -10.64 -4.55
CA ARG A 111 -20.33 -10.36 -5.92
C ARG A 111 -21.60 -11.14 -6.22
N ILE A 112 -22.61 -10.43 -6.70
CA ILE A 112 -23.84 -11.08 -7.20
C ILE A 112 -23.64 -11.34 -8.68
N ARG A 113 -23.77 -12.60 -9.08
CA ARG A 113 -23.67 -13.04 -10.46
C ARG A 113 -25.02 -13.33 -11.04
N ASP A 114 -25.11 -13.27 -12.35
CA ASP A 114 -26.25 -13.76 -13.08
C ASP A 114 -26.29 -15.30 -12.97
N LEU A 115 -27.44 -15.85 -12.66
CA LEU A 115 -27.63 -17.31 -12.56
C LEU A 115 -27.59 -18.01 -13.92
N ASP A 116 -28.00 -17.29 -14.97
CA ASP A 116 -28.01 -17.80 -16.34
C ASP A 116 -26.65 -17.60 -17.04
N ASP A 117 -25.88 -16.62 -16.61
CA ASP A 117 -24.50 -16.35 -17.08
C ASP A 117 -23.58 -16.04 -15.88
N SER A 118 -22.99 -17.09 -15.33
CA SER A 118 -22.11 -17.01 -14.17
C SER A 118 -20.83 -16.18 -14.41
N SER A 119 -20.51 -15.85 -15.66
CA SER A 119 -19.41 -14.94 -16.00
C SER A 119 -19.79 -13.47 -15.79
N ASN A 120 -21.07 -13.18 -15.66
CA ASN A 120 -21.58 -11.82 -15.58
C ASN A 120 -21.90 -11.42 -14.14
N THR A 121 -21.02 -10.65 -13.52
CA THR A 121 -21.25 -10.04 -12.20
C THR A 121 -22.11 -8.79 -12.34
N THR A 122 -23.22 -8.74 -11.63
CA THR A 122 -24.18 -7.63 -11.73
C THR A 122 -23.94 -6.52 -10.69
N CYS A 123 -23.49 -6.86 -9.50
CA CYS A 123 -23.12 -5.88 -8.48
C CYS A 123 -22.29 -6.51 -7.36
N GLN A 124 -21.73 -5.67 -6.51
CA GLN A 124 -21.15 -6.06 -5.22
C GLN A 124 -22.12 -5.66 -4.10
N VAL A 125 -22.26 -6.52 -3.09
CA VAL A 125 -23.09 -6.28 -1.92
C VAL A 125 -22.29 -6.50 -0.65
N GLY A 126 -22.40 -5.60 0.30
CA GLY A 126 -21.80 -5.71 1.62
C GLY A 126 -22.86 -5.47 2.72
N TRP A 127 -22.65 -6.10 3.87
CA TRP A 127 -23.55 -5.99 5.02
C TRP A 127 -22.85 -5.25 6.16
N TYR A 128 -23.47 -4.15 6.60
CA TYR A 128 -22.95 -3.33 7.69
C TYR A 128 -23.77 -3.53 8.97
N VAL A 129 -23.84 -4.78 9.39
CA VAL A 129 -24.53 -5.21 10.63
C VAL A 129 -23.58 -6.03 11.49
N ASP A 130 -23.79 -5.99 12.80
CA ASP A 130 -23.07 -6.83 13.77
C ASP A 130 -23.66 -8.26 13.82
N GLU A 131 -23.07 -9.12 14.65
CA GLU A 131 -23.55 -10.50 14.86
C GLU A 131 -24.97 -10.54 15.44
N GLY A 132 -25.42 -9.49 16.10
CA GLY A 132 -26.77 -9.35 16.60
C GLY A 132 -27.76 -8.76 15.59
N GLN A 133 -27.37 -8.66 14.32
CA GLN A 133 -28.14 -8.08 13.22
C GLN A 133 -28.53 -6.61 13.43
N LYS A 134 -27.78 -5.90 14.28
CA LYS A 134 -27.96 -4.46 14.49
C LYS A 134 -27.03 -3.68 13.57
N PRO A 135 -27.39 -2.44 13.21
CA PRO A 135 -26.50 -1.57 12.45
C PRO A 135 -25.15 -1.40 13.17
N TYR A 136 -24.08 -1.76 12.48
CA TYR A 136 -22.74 -1.64 13.00
C TYR A 136 -22.29 -0.18 12.96
N LYS A 137 -21.72 0.32 14.06
CA LYS A 137 -21.11 1.64 14.14
C LYS A 137 -19.61 1.49 14.15
N GLY A 138 -18.99 1.81 13.05
CA GLY A 138 -17.55 1.65 12.89
C GLY A 138 -16.85 2.94 12.49
N LYS A 139 -15.59 2.76 12.09
CA LYS A 139 -14.74 3.80 11.50
C LYS A 139 -15.13 4.02 10.03
N PRO A 140 -14.64 5.10 9.39
CA PRO A 140 -14.88 5.32 7.96
C PRO A 140 -14.47 4.14 7.10
N LEU A 141 -15.29 3.83 6.12
CA LEU A 141 -15.05 2.82 5.10
C LEU A 141 -14.33 3.42 3.91
N LEU A 142 -13.43 2.64 3.30
CA LEU A 142 -12.84 2.96 2.02
C LEU A 142 -13.51 2.11 0.95
N HIS A 143 -14.01 2.74 -0.11
CA HIS A 143 -14.63 2.06 -1.23
C HIS A 143 -14.48 2.88 -2.52
N TYR A 144 -14.55 2.21 -3.67
CA TYR A 144 -14.70 2.85 -4.97
C TYR A 144 -16.14 3.30 -5.18
N ALA A 145 -16.32 4.43 -5.86
CA ALA A 145 -17.61 4.93 -6.32
C ALA A 145 -17.82 4.51 -7.79
N TYR A 146 -18.32 3.29 -8.00
CA TYR A 146 -18.58 2.79 -9.35
C TYR A 146 -19.78 3.49 -9.97
N ARG A 147 -19.56 4.18 -11.08
CA ARG A 147 -20.61 4.91 -11.81
C ARG A 147 -21.44 3.96 -12.67
N ARG A 148 -22.73 3.91 -12.44
CA ARG A 148 -23.67 3.16 -13.25
C ARG A 148 -24.61 4.10 -13.99
N PHE A 149 -24.84 3.83 -15.27
CA PHE A 149 -25.82 4.53 -16.09
C PHE A 149 -27.00 3.59 -16.38
N LEU A 150 -28.20 4.06 -16.12
CA LEU A 150 -29.45 3.36 -16.42
C LEU A 150 -30.19 4.14 -17.53
N GLY A 151 -30.40 3.51 -18.66
CA GLY A 151 -31.09 4.12 -19.79
C GLY A 151 -32.53 4.58 -19.49
N THR A 152 -33.20 3.90 -18.54
CA THR A 152 -34.58 4.18 -18.15
C THR A 152 -34.73 5.01 -16.88
N GLY A 153 -33.65 5.28 -16.19
CA GLY A 153 -33.66 5.95 -14.88
C GLY A 153 -34.26 5.11 -13.74
N ILE A 154 -33.91 5.47 -12.52
CA ILE A 154 -34.56 4.91 -11.29
C ILE A 154 -35.43 6.01 -10.71
N ALA A 155 -36.68 5.65 -10.38
CA ALA A 155 -37.53 6.46 -9.53
C ALA A 155 -37.58 5.85 -8.12
N PHE A 156 -37.35 6.68 -7.10
CA PHE A 156 -37.53 6.27 -5.72
C PHE A 156 -38.28 7.35 -4.94
N SER A 157 -39.02 6.92 -3.95
CA SER A 157 -39.78 7.82 -3.08
C SER A 157 -39.13 7.89 -1.71
N ILE A 158 -38.76 9.11 -1.30
CA ILE A 158 -38.42 9.42 0.09
C ILE A 158 -39.43 10.44 0.57
N SER A 159 -40.12 10.14 1.69
CA SER A 159 -41.05 11.11 2.26
C SER A 159 -40.33 12.42 2.63
N PRO A 160 -40.83 13.62 2.16
CA PRO A 160 -42.09 13.86 1.44
C PRO A 160 -41.99 13.99 -0.09
N GLY A 161 -40.96 13.43 -0.76
CA GLY A 161 -40.78 13.66 -2.18
C GLY A 161 -40.58 12.42 -3.04
N ILE A 162 -40.94 12.52 -4.33
CA ILE A 162 -40.59 11.51 -5.34
C ILE A 162 -39.42 12.04 -6.14
N TYR A 163 -38.32 11.29 -6.15
CA TYR A 163 -37.16 11.57 -6.99
C TYR A 163 -37.21 10.64 -8.18
N SER A 164 -37.41 11.19 -9.37
CA SER A 164 -37.44 10.46 -10.62
C SER A 164 -36.29 10.90 -11.53
N ASN A 165 -35.90 10.03 -12.47
CA ASN A 165 -34.88 10.28 -13.49
C ASN A 165 -33.42 10.34 -13.00
N LEU A 166 -33.09 9.61 -11.95
CA LEU A 166 -31.67 9.31 -11.68
C LEU A 166 -31.14 8.37 -12.76
N GLN A 167 -30.61 8.93 -13.84
CA GLN A 167 -29.99 8.17 -14.92
C GLN A 167 -28.56 7.71 -14.56
N THR A 168 -27.95 8.37 -13.61
CA THR A 168 -26.60 8.06 -13.15
C THR A 168 -26.61 7.94 -11.62
N TYR A 169 -26.04 6.87 -11.11
CA TYR A 169 -25.83 6.69 -9.69
C TYR A 169 -24.47 6.03 -9.43
N TYR A 170 -24.00 6.12 -8.19
CA TYR A 170 -22.76 5.50 -7.77
C TYR A 170 -23.02 4.38 -6.81
N ILE A 171 -22.36 3.24 -7.02
CA ILE A 171 -22.42 2.07 -6.17
C ILE A 171 -21.09 1.99 -5.40
N PRO A 172 -21.10 1.87 -4.06
CA PRO A 172 -19.89 1.59 -3.31
C PRO A 172 -19.39 0.19 -3.63
N MET A 173 -18.14 0.07 -4.06
CA MET A 173 -17.55 -1.20 -4.46
C MET A 173 -16.15 -1.38 -3.87
N ASN A 174 -15.73 -2.64 -3.76
CA ASN A 174 -14.40 -3.01 -3.31
C ASN A 174 -13.34 -2.98 -4.41
N SER A 175 -13.75 -2.95 -5.67
CA SER A 175 -12.87 -2.89 -6.84
C SER A 175 -13.34 -1.82 -7.81
N GLU A 176 -12.44 -1.39 -8.70
CA GLU A 176 -12.74 -0.37 -9.71
C GLU A 176 -13.85 -0.77 -10.68
N ASP A 177 -13.98 -2.05 -10.95
CA ASP A 177 -15.04 -2.56 -11.81
C ASP A 177 -15.80 -3.72 -11.19
N ILE A 178 -16.95 -4.00 -11.77
CA ILE A 178 -17.89 -5.02 -11.32
C ILE A 178 -17.40 -6.45 -11.64
N PHE A 179 -16.53 -6.60 -12.63
CA PHE A 179 -16.07 -7.90 -13.14
C PHE A 179 -14.84 -8.45 -12.42
N ALA A 180 -14.35 -7.76 -11.39
CA ALA A 180 -13.15 -8.12 -10.65
C ALA A 180 -11.84 -8.12 -11.47
N LEU A 181 -11.81 -7.34 -12.57
CA LEU A 181 -10.60 -7.14 -13.37
C LEU A 181 -9.87 -5.86 -12.99
N GLY A 182 -10.61 -4.87 -12.46
CA GLY A 182 -10.06 -3.63 -11.94
C GLY A 182 -9.35 -3.83 -10.60
N GLN A 183 -8.60 -2.81 -10.17
CA GLN A 183 -7.89 -2.83 -8.91
C GLN A 183 -8.84 -3.04 -7.72
N SER A 184 -8.49 -4.00 -6.86
CA SER A 184 -9.18 -4.23 -5.59
C SER A 184 -8.57 -3.38 -4.48
N LEU A 185 -9.39 -2.97 -3.51
CA LEU A 185 -8.93 -2.36 -2.26
C LEU A 185 -8.41 -3.39 -1.25
N ASN A 186 -8.40 -4.66 -1.57
CA ASN A 186 -7.81 -5.70 -0.72
C ASN A 186 -6.29 -5.73 -0.89
N PHE A 187 -5.58 -6.08 0.17
CA PHE A 187 -4.15 -6.39 0.09
C PHE A 187 -3.90 -7.79 -0.45
N TYR A 188 -4.74 -8.75 -0.09
CA TYR A 188 -4.68 -10.13 -0.57
C TYR A 188 -5.69 -10.35 -1.71
N PRO A 189 -5.43 -11.30 -2.64
CA PRO A 189 -6.39 -11.63 -3.68
C PRO A 189 -7.79 -11.87 -3.14
N GLU A 190 -8.76 -11.23 -3.74
CA GLU A 190 -10.16 -11.33 -3.33
C GLU A 190 -10.67 -12.74 -3.63
N THR A 191 -11.06 -13.46 -2.56
CA THR A 191 -11.72 -14.74 -2.69
C THR A 191 -13.22 -14.52 -2.81
N ASP A 192 -13.81 -15.10 -3.83
CA ASP A 192 -15.24 -15.12 -4.07
C ASP A 192 -15.79 -16.49 -3.66
N GLU A 193 -17.05 -16.57 -3.29
CA GLU A 193 -17.75 -17.83 -3.06
C GLU A 193 -17.95 -18.66 -4.34
N TYR A 194 -17.73 -18.05 -5.50
CA TYR A 194 -17.79 -18.70 -6.81
C TYR A 194 -16.39 -19.13 -7.26
N PRO A 195 -16.13 -20.42 -7.44
CA PRO A 195 -14.83 -20.88 -7.89
C PRO A 195 -14.53 -20.38 -9.32
N GLY A 196 -13.35 -19.83 -9.51
CA GLY A 196 -12.80 -19.50 -10.83
C GLY A 196 -12.54 -18.02 -11.11
N ILE A 197 -13.00 -17.08 -10.29
CA ILE A 197 -12.63 -15.67 -10.43
C ILE A 197 -12.00 -15.21 -9.13
N VAL A 198 -10.69 -15.04 -9.19
CA VAL A 198 -9.90 -14.45 -8.11
C VAL A 198 -9.34 -13.13 -8.63
N ASN A 199 -9.72 -12.02 -8.00
CA ASN A 199 -9.11 -10.74 -8.33
C ASN A 199 -7.71 -10.66 -7.69
N THR A 200 -6.69 -10.80 -8.51
CA THR A 200 -5.27 -10.72 -8.11
C THR A 200 -4.71 -9.30 -8.23
N ASN A 201 -5.46 -8.37 -8.82
CA ASN A 201 -5.06 -6.97 -8.96
C ASN A 201 -5.29 -6.23 -7.64
N THR A 202 -4.42 -6.48 -6.66
CA THR A 202 -4.56 -6.01 -5.27
C THR A 202 -3.70 -4.78 -4.99
N LEU A 203 -3.97 -4.10 -3.88
CA LEU A 203 -3.11 -3.00 -3.42
C LEU A 203 -1.69 -3.49 -3.15
N PHE A 204 -1.53 -4.72 -2.62
CA PHE A 204 -0.21 -5.26 -2.33
C PHE A 204 0.59 -5.49 -3.61
N GLU A 205 0.02 -6.15 -4.60
CA GLU A 205 0.70 -6.44 -5.87
C GLU A 205 1.13 -5.16 -6.60
N ASN A 206 0.30 -4.10 -6.55
CA ASN A 206 0.54 -2.89 -7.31
C ASN A 206 1.47 -1.87 -6.63
N TYR A 207 1.50 -1.83 -5.28
CA TYR A 207 2.16 -0.72 -4.58
C TYR A 207 3.12 -1.13 -3.47
N TYR A 208 3.10 -2.40 -3.04
CA TYR A 208 3.84 -2.80 -1.85
C TYR A 208 4.83 -3.93 -2.12
N LYS A 209 4.53 -4.80 -3.08
CA LYS A 209 5.27 -6.03 -3.29
C LYS A 209 6.74 -5.79 -3.58
N ASP A 210 7.04 -4.93 -4.56
CA ASP A 210 8.42 -4.66 -4.96
C ASP A 210 9.21 -3.99 -3.84
N TYR A 211 8.57 -3.04 -3.13
CA TYR A 211 9.18 -2.40 -1.98
C TYR A 211 9.52 -3.39 -0.86
N PHE A 212 8.57 -4.26 -0.49
CA PHE A 212 8.83 -5.26 0.55
C PHE A 212 9.76 -6.36 0.07
N LYS A 213 9.70 -6.74 -1.19
CA LYS A 213 10.65 -7.66 -1.78
C LYS A 213 12.07 -7.13 -1.65
N ASP A 214 12.28 -5.88 -2.05
CA ASP A 214 13.58 -5.21 -1.91
C ASP A 214 14.06 -5.16 -0.45
N LEU A 215 13.16 -4.82 0.49
CA LEU A 215 13.51 -4.73 1.91
C LEU A 215 13.80 -6.08 2.57
N PHE A 216 13.13 -7.12 2.10
CA PHE A 216 13.13 -8.43 2.73
C PHE A 216 13.95 -9.47 1.96
N GLU A 217 14.62 -9.13 0.86
CA GLU A 217 15.56 -10.06 0.25
C GLU A 217 16.77 -10.33 1.16
N ASN A 218 17.16 -11.58 1.29
CA ASN A 218 18.30 -11.99 2.13
C ASN A 218 19.64 -11.32 1.78
N LYS A 219 19.72 -10.77 0.59
CA LYS A 219 20.90 -10.03 0.12
C LYS A 219 20.88 -8.57 0.54
N GLN A 220 19.76 -8.05 1.01
CA GLN A 220 19.66 -6.68 1.46
C GLN A 220 20.53 -6.44 2.68
N ARG A 221 21.24 -5.34 2.65
CA ARG A 221 22.10 -4.90 3.74
C ARG A 221 21.91 -3.40 3.97
N LEU A 222 21.80 -3.03 5.23
CA LEU A 222 21.91 -1.66 5.65
C LEU A 222 23.38 -1.36 5.92
N SER A 223 23.98 -0.57 5.04
CA SER A 223 25.37 -0.11 5.18
C SER A 223 25.36 1.28 5.81
N LYS A 224 25.96 1.41 6.97
CA LYS A 224 26.21 2.72 7.58
C LYS A 224 27.63 3.12 7.32
N ILE A 225 27.81 4.24 6.62
CA ILE A 225 29.10 4.78 6.22
C ILE A 225 29.27 6.22 6.69
N THR A 226 30.51 6.64 6.79
CA THR A 226 30.87 8.06 6.97
C THR A 226 31.51 8.56 5.67
N ALA A 227 31.12 9.73 5.22
CA ALA A 227 31.67 10.35 4.02
C ALA A 227 31.88 11.85 4.22
N LEU A 228 32.89 12.42 3.54
CA LEU A 228 33.09 13.87 3.43
C LEU A 228 32.47 14.32 2.10
N LEU A 229 31.19 14.62 2.11
CA LEU A 229 30.46 14.99 0.91
C LEU A 229 30.74 16.44 0.50
N PRO A 230 30.96 16.73 -0.79
CA PRO A 230 31.08 18.10 -1.27
C PRO A 230 29.76 18.84 -1.16
N LEU A 231 29.85 20.16 -0.99
CA LEU A 231 28.68 21.02 -0.83
C LEU A 231 27.69 20.90 -2.02
N SER A 232 28.22 20.66 -3.22
CA SER A 232 27.41 20.46 -4.43
C SER A 232 26.47 19.23 -4.34
N ILE A 233 26.87 18.17 -3.64
CA ILE A 233 26.01 17.03 -3.38
C ILE A 233 25.07 17.34 -2.22
N LEU A 234 25.61 17.89 -1.12
CA LEU A 234 24.83 18.18 0.10
C LEU A 234 23.65 19.14 -0.12
N LEU A 235 23.76 20.05 -1.08
CA LEU A 235 22.70 21.03 -1.37
C LEU A 235 21.67 20.55 -2.40
N ASN A 236 22.02 19.54 -3.20
CA ASN A 236 21.18 19.15 -4.35
C ASN A 236 20.62 17.72 -4.28
N TYR A 237 21.10 16.88 -3.35
CA TYR A 237 20.55 15.51 -3.24
C TYR A 237 19.13 15.51 -2.73
N THR A 238 18.38 14.53 -3.19
CA THR A 238 17.05 14.15 -2.68
C THR A 238 17.10 12.73 -2.16
N LEU A 239 16.12 12.33 -1.35
CA LEU A 239 16.01 10.94 -0.91
C LEU A 239 15.63 9.97 -2.04
N ALA A 240 15.20 10.50 -3.19
CA ALA A 240 14.97 9.72 -4.40
C ALA A 240 16.28 9.27 -5.07
N ASP A 241 17.39 9.99 -4.83
CA ASP A 241 18.65 9.74 -5.50
C ASP A 241 19.32 8.44 -5.05
N ARG A 242 20.28 8.01 -5.86
CA ARG A 242 21.13 6.85 -5.60
C ARG A 242 22.54 7.29 -5.31
N PHE A 243 23.17 6.64 -4.34
CA PHE A 243 24.61 6.77 -4.13
C PHE A 243 25.33 5.55 -4.67
N ILE A 244 26.33 5.78 -5.49
CA ILE A 244 27.23 4.75 -6.00
C ILE A 244 28.49 4.73 -5.13
N VAL A 245 28.80 3.55 -4.56
CA VAL A 245 30.02 3.30 -3.80
C VAL A 245 30.71 2.07 -4.37
N ASN A 246 31.93 2.23 -4.85
CA ASN A 246 32.70 1.15 -5.49
C ASN A 246 31.95 0.43 -6.63
N GLY A 247 31.17 1.17 -7.41
CA GLY A 247 30.40 0.64 -8.53
C GLY A 247 29.09 -0.05 -8.16
N VAL A 248 28.73 -0.07 -6.87
CA VAL A 248 27.45 -0.61 -6.37
C VAL A 248 26.47 0.55 -6.12
N SER A 249 25.24 0.42 -6.61
CA SER A 249 24.15 1.38 -6.39
C SER A 249 23.43 1.11 -5.07
N TYR A 250 23.09 2.20 -4.39
CA TYR A 250 22.41 2.16 -3.11
C TYR A 250 21.28 3.18 -3.05
N LYS A 251 20.15 2.80 -2.48
CA LYS A 251 19.07 3.71 -2.05
C LYS A 251 19.50 4.42 -0.76
N ILE A 252 19.17 5.69 -0.66
CA ILE A 252 19.45 6.49 0.54
C ILE A 252 18.34 6.22 1.58
N ASN A 253 18.70 5.64 2.71
CA ASN A 253 17.79 5.46 3.84
C ASN A 253 17.77 6.69 4.75
N SER A 254 18.92 7.18 5.14
CA SER A 254 19.06 8.41 5.92
C SER A 254 20.42 9.07 5.71
N ILE A 255 20.45 10.39 5.83
CA ILE A 255 21.69 11.17 5.85
C ILE A 255 21.62 12.17 6.99
N ASN A 256 22.69 12.21 7.78
CA ASN A 256 22.91 13.23 8.80
C ASN A 256 24.24 13.91 8.53
N SER A 257 24.21 15.17 8.12
CA SER A 257 25.37 15.91 7.64
C SER A 257 25.67 17.13 8.48
N ASN A 258 26.95 17.36 8.73
CA ASN A 258 27.45 18.63 9.24
C ASN A 258 27.82 19.53 8.07
N LEU A 259 27.05 20.58 7.80
CA LEU A 259 27.25 21.49 6.67
C LEU A 259 28.52 22.31 6.77
N GLN A 260 29.13 22.46 7.95
CA GLN A 260 30.39 23.22 8.14
C GLN A 260 31.59 22.37 7.74
N THR A 261 31.58 21.08 8.05
CA THR A 261 32.71 20.17 7.80
C THR A 261 32.50 19.30 6.56
N GLY A 262 31.28 19.14 6.08
CA GLY A 262 30.91 18.18 5.05
C GLY A 262 30.86 16.72 5.53
N GLU A 263 31.15 16.46 6.81
CA GLU A 263 31.10 15.12 7.37
C GLU A 263 29.64 14.65 7.45
N SER A 264 29.38 13.51 6.85
CA SER A 264 28.03 12.93 6.73
C SER A 264 28.03 11.49 7.18
N SER A 265 27.11 11.16 8.08
CA SER A 265 26.76 9.77 8.42
C SER A 265 25.58 9.35 7.55
N ILE A 266 25.78 8.33 6.74
CA ILE A 266 24.85 7.92 5.69
C ILE A 266 24.46 6.47 5.92
N GLU A 267 23.17 6.20 5.89
CA GLU A 267 22.63 4.84 5.88
C GLU A 267 22.11 4.51 4.48
N LEU A 268 22.63 3.44 3.92
CA LEU A 268 22.40 3.02 2.55
C LEU A 268 21.82 1.62 2.51
N LEU A 269 20.80 1.42 1.66
CA LEU A 269 20.24 0.12 1.31
C LEU A 269 20.79 -0.28 -0.06
N ASN A 270 21.42 -1.45 -0.18
CA ASN A 270 21.86 -1.93 -1.48
C ASN A 270 20.64 -2.25 -2.37
N GLU A 271 20.75 -1.94 -3.65
CA GLU A 271 19.82 -2.42 -4.68
C GLU A 271 20.30 -3.79 -5.17
N VAL A 272 19.41 -4.78 -5.17
CA VAL A 272 19.71 -6.16 -5.60
C VAL A 272 19.28 -6.36 -7.05
#